data_81148c6b36ef3cca5051a9d20aa5ba7c
#
_entry.id   81148c6b36ef3cca5051a9d20aa5ba7c
#
_cell.length_a   1.000
_cell.length_b   1.000
_cell.length_c   1.000
_cell.angle_alpha   90.00
_cell.angle_beta   90.00
_cell.angle_gamma   90.00
#
_symmetry.space_group_name_H-M   'P 1'
#
loop_
_entity.id
_entity.type
_entity.pdbx_description
1 polymer ?
#
loop_
_entity_poly.entity_id
_entity_poly.type
_entity_poly.pdbx_seq_one_letter_code
_entity_poly.pdbx_strand_id
1 'polypeptide(L)'
;MQYIPYLSGAGFDVEVASLFDAEYLDEMYAGRRSIASMKRYYLNRLHQLRSSADLVWLEKEALPWIPWPIEKFVWPKNIPVVSDYDDAIFHRYDQSRHGVVRTALGRKIDHVMRASKVVFAGNEYLAERARKAGAERVEIVPTVLDTKVYTPGQIENPDGRVRLGWVGTPETWSSFASQYADMLSDEASKLGAVCRIVGAEAVLRFEEPFEFLPWSEETEVAAIKGMDIGLMPLPDTPWTRGKCGYKLIQYMACGLPVVASPVGVNKEIVEHGVNGFLAESDEEWRSAIETLLSDADLRRRMGAAGRKKVEDSYSLQVWGPRVAQMLRQVADE
;
A
#
# COMPACT_ATOMS: atom_id res chain seq x y z
N MET A 1 -6.00 7.00 8.87
CA MET A 1 -7.12 7.81 9.43
C MET A 1 -8.51 7.20 9.16
N GLN A 2 -8.66 6.32 8.19
CA GLN A 2 -9.95 5.68 7.86
C GLN A 2 -10.59 4.86 8.99
N TYR A 3 -9.82 4.37 9.97
CA TYR A 3 -10.33 3.62 11.13
C TYR A 3 -10.95 4.49 12.24
N ILE A 4 -10.71 5.82 12.26
CA ILE A 4 -11.16 6.71 13.35
C ILE A 4 -12.67 6.57 13.66
N PRO A 5 -13.59 6.53 12.67
CA PRO A 5 -15.03 6.39 12.98
C PRO A 5 -15.36 5.10 13.75
N TYR A 6 -14.65 4.01 13.46
CA TYR A 6 -14.85 2.73 14.15
C TYR A 6 -14.25 2.73 15.55
N LEU A 7 -13.09 3.38 15.72
CA LEU A 7 -12.45 3.55 17.02
C LEU A 7 -13.30 4.43 17.94
N SER A 8 -13.76 5.57 17.44
CA SER A 8 -14.66 6.46 18.21
C SER A 8 -15.98 5.76 18.56
N GLY A 9 -16.55 4.98 17.62
CA GLY A 9 -17.73 4.16 17.88
C GLY A 9 -17.52 3.05 18.92
N ALA A 10 -16.27 2.60 19.10
CA ALA A 10 -15.86 1.67 20.15
C ALA A 10 -15.45 2.36 21.46
N GLY A 11 -15.62 3.68 21.57
CA GLY A 11 -15.36 4.47 22.77
C GLY A 11 -13.90 4.88 22.97
N PHE A 12 -13.09 4.90 21.91
CA PHE A 12 -11.76 5.52 21.95
C PHE A 12 -11.85 7.01 21.67
N ASP A 13 -11.10 7.80 22.43
CA ASP A 13 -10.73 9.16 22.07
C ASP A 13 -9.39 9.10 21.32
N VAL A 14 -9.37 9.49 20.05
CA VAL A 14 -8.27 9.27 19.14
C VAL A 14 -7.53 10.56 18.84
N GLU A 15 -6.29 10.64 19.29
CA GLU A 15 -5.36 11.70 18.89
C GLU A 15 -4.43 11.20 17.78
N VAL A 16 -4.38 11.92 16.66
CA VAL A 16 -3.48 11.61 15.54
C VAL A 16 -2.24 12.50 15.60
N ALA A 17 -1.08 11.87 15.79
CA ALA A 17 0.19 12.56 15.92
C ALA A 17 1.13 12.20 14.76
N SER A 18 1.11 12.96 13.67
CA SER A 18 2.05 12.80 12.55
C SER A 18 3.46 13.25 12.93
N LEU A 19 4.50 12.56 12.41
CA LEU A 19 5.89 13.01 12.61
C LEU A 19 6.18 14.28 11.82
N PHE A 20 5.69 14.36 10.58
CA PHE A 20 5.84 15.51 9.69
C PHE A 20 4.47 16.05 9.32
N ASP A 21 4.35 17.37 9.15
CA ASP A 21 3.16 17.99 8.58
C ASP A 21 3.19 18.00 7.04
N ALA A 22 2.07 18.35 6.43
CA ALA A 22 1.94 18.37 4.97
C ALA A 22 2.93 19.37 4.33
N GLU A 23 3.11 20.54 4.93
CA GLU A 23 4.02 21.57 4.42
C GLU A 23 5.47 21.06 4.33
N TYR A 24 5.94 20.39 5.38
CA TYR A 24 7.28 19.80 5.37
C TYR A 24 7.43 18.68 4.35
N LEU A 25 6.39 17.86 4.16
CA LEU A 25 6.42 16.79 3.16
C LEU A 25 6.50 17.38 1.74
N ASP A 26 5.73 18.42 1.45
CA ASP A 26 5.78 19.13 0.16
C ASP A 26 7.16 19.74 -0.10
N GLU A 27 7.76 20.39 0.90
CA GLU A 27 9.13 20.90 0.81
C GLU A 27 10.16 19.79 0.57
N MET A 28 10.00 18.66 1.27
CA MET A 28 10.88 17.51 1.12
C MET A 28 10.80 16.88 -0.27
N TYR A 29 9.59 16.74 -0.82
CA TYR A 29 9.37 16.27 -2.20
C TYR A 29 9.90 17.26 -3.24
N ALA A 30 9.82 18.55 -2.96
CA ALA A 30 10.43 19.59 -3.79
C ALA A 30 11.98 19.69 -3.64
N GLY A 31 12.61 18.77 -2.88
CA GLY A 31 14.05 18.74 -2.66
C GLY A 31 14.58 19.77 -1.65
N ARG A 32 13.71 20.54 -1.02
CA ARG A 32 14.06 21.56 -0.02
C ARG A 32 14.04 20.96 1.40
N ARG A 33 15.19 20.46 1.85
CA ARG A 33 15.31 19.84 3.18
C ARG A 33 15.91 20.82 4.18
N SER A 34 15.20 21.12 5.29
CA SER A 34 15.69 21.91 6.39
C SER A 34 16.04 21.00 7.60
N ILE A 35 17.33 21.00 7.99
CA ILE A 35 17.81 20.28 9.20
C ILE A 35 17.18 20.86 10.47
N ALA A 36 16.95 22.18 10.51
CA ALA A 36 16.34 22.85 11.66
C ALA A 36 14.87 22.41 11.83
N SER A 37 14.10 22.37 10.74
CA SER A 37 12.71 21.86 10.75
C SER A 37 12.68 20.40 11.19
N MET A 38 13.54 19.54 10.64
CA MET A 38 13.63 18.13 11.03
C MET A 38 13.90 17.96 12.54
N LYS A 39 14.83 18.72 13.13
CA LYS A 39 15.09 18.69 14.58
C LYS A 39 13.84 19.03 15.39
N ARG A 40 13.07 20.05 14.98
CA ARG A 40 11.83 20.45 15.65
C ARG A 40 10.81 19.30 15.64
N TYR A 41 10.62 18.62 14.51
CA TYR A 41 9.69 17.49 14.42
C TYR A 41 10.08 16.32 15.32
N TYR A 42 11.38 15.98 15.39
CA TYR A 42 11.86 14.94 16.30
C TYR A 42 11.68 15.32 17.77
N LEU A 43 11.91 16.58 18.14
CA LEU A 43 11.65 17.05 19.51
C LEU A 43 10.15 17.00 19.85
N ASN A 44 9.28 17.41 18.92
CA ASN A 44 7.84 17.30 19.10
C ASN A 44 7.40 15.82 19.26
N ARG A 45 7.98 14.90 18.45
CA ARG A 45 7.73 13.46 18.60
C ARG A 45 8.11 12.94 19.98
N LEU A 46 9.23 13.38 20.55
CA LEU A 46 9.62 13.02 21.91
C LEU A 46 8.61 13.49 22.96
N HIS A 47 7.97 14.64 22.74
CA HIS A 47 6.90 15.12 23.59
C HIS A 47 5.65 14.28 23.45
N GLN A 48 5.22 13.99 22.21
CA GLN A 48 4.06 13.14 21.91
C GLN A 48 4.17 11.73 22.52
N LEU A 49 5.37 11.11 22.46
CA LEU A 49 5.61 9.78 23.06
C LEU A 49 5.56 9.77 24.60
N ARG A 50 5.52 10.94 25.24
CA ARG A 50 5.39 11.12 26.69
C ARG A 50 4.00 11.56 27.12
N SER A 51 3.08 11.81 26.19
CA SER A 51 1.69 12.15 26.50
C SER A 51 1.00 10.96 27.18
N SER A 52 0.01 11.27 28.00
CA SER A 52 -0.82 10.24 28.64
C SER A 52 -1.76 9.65 27.59
N ALA A 53 -1.64 8.36 27.34
CA ALA A 53 -2.54 7.58 26.51
C ALA A 53 -2.70 6.20 27.13
N ASP A 54 -3.83 5.56 26.91
CA ASP A 54 -4.07 4.18 27.37
C ASP A 54 -3.50 3.16 26.40
N LEU A 55 -3.29 3.57 25.12
CA LEU A 55 -2.74 2.74 24.05
C LEU A 55 -2.04 3.63 23.01
N VAL A 56 -0.95 3.15 22.45
CA VAL A 56 -0.29 3.78 21.27
C VAL A 56 -0.42 2.84 20.07
N TRP A 57 -1.06 3.30 19.01
CA TRP A 57 -0.99 2.65 17.69
C TRP A 57 0.09 3.35 16.86
N LEU A 58 1.17 2.65 16.62
CA LEU A 58 2.37 3.16 15.96
C LEU A 58 2.46 2.63 14.53
N GLU A 59 2.33 3.52 13.58
CA GLU A 59 2.62 3.19 12.18
C GLU A 59 4.15 3.11 11.98
N LYS A 60 4.63 1.91 11.65
CA LYS A 60 6.01 1.58 11.31
C LYS A 60 7.02 1.78 12.44
N GLU A 61 7.43 3.01 12.72
CA GLU A 61 8.47 3.34 13.71
C GLU A 61 8.29 4.75 14.29
N ALA A 62 8.68 4.96 15.54
CA ALA A 62 8.47 6.25 16.20
C ALA A 62 9.49 7.32 15.78
N LEU A 63 10.76 6.93 15.63
CA LEU A 63 11.88 7.81 15.30
C LEU A 63 12.69 7.26 14.10
N PRO A 64 12.27 7.51 12.85
CA PRO A 64 13.00 7.07 11.66
C PRO A 64 14.49 7.43 11.71
N TRP A 65 15.36 6.53 11.24
CA TRP A 65 16.81 6.72 11.19
C TRP A 65 17.53 6.87 12.56
N ILE A 66 16.83 6.78 13.69
CA ILE A 66 17.43 6.79 15.04
C ILE A 66 17.64 5.34 15.48
N PRO A 67 18.85 4.96 15.94
CA PRO A 67 19.12 3.61 16.43
C PRO A 67 18.24 3.22 17.62
N TRP A 68 17.82 1.95 17.68
CA TRP A 68 16.94 1.44 18.72
C TRP A 68 17.40 1.74 20.16
N PRO A 69 18.69 1.64 20.53
CA PRO A 69 19.10 1.97 21.89
C PRO A 69 18.71 3.39 22.34
N ILE A 70 18.68 4.34 21.40
CA ILE A 70 18.22 5.72 21.66
C ILE A 70 16.70 5.77 21.71
N GLU A 71 16.00 5.19 20.74
CA GLU A 71 14.53 5.16 20.68
C GLU A 71 13.93 4.47 21.91
N LYS A 72 14.58 3.41 22.42
CA LYS A 72 14.18 2.70 23.62
C LYS A 72 14.07 3.59 24.87
N PHE A 73 14.88 4.63 25.01
CA PHE A 73 14.81 5.55 26.16
C PHE A 73 13.52 6.36 26.19
N VAL A 74 12.93 6.60 25.04
CA VAL A 74 11.68 7.38 24.88
C VAL A 74 10.49 6.51 24.53
N TRP A 75 10.70 5.19 24.40
CA TRP A 75 9.63 4.23 24.18
C TRP A 75 8.60 4.32 25.31
N PRO A 76 7.28 4.31 24.99
CA PRO A 76 6.24 4.36 26.00
C PRO A 76 6.44 3.27 27.05
N LYS A 77 6.50 3.70 28.32
CA LYS A 77 6.62 2.79 29.46
C LYS A 77 5.25 2.62 30.08
N ASN A 78 4.86 1.38 30.35
CA ASN A 78 3.55 1.06 30.95
C ASN A 78 2.33 1.45 30.09
N ILE A 79 2.53 1.69 28.80
CA ILE A 79 1.46 1.91 27.83
C ILE A 79 1.66 0.88 26.75
N PRO A 80 0.65 0.04 26.43
CA PRO A 80 0.77 -0.93 25.36
C PRO A 80 0.95 -0.23 24.02
N VAL A 81 1.87 -0.74 23.21
CA VAL A 81 2.12 -0.27 21.85
C VAL A 81 1.68 -1.35 20.88
N VAL A 82 0.84 -0.97 19.92
CA VAL A 82 0.53 -1.77 18.74
C VAL A 82 1.30 -1.17 17.57
N SER A 83 2.21 -1.91 16.97
CA SER A 83 2.93 -1.45 15.77
C SER A 83 2.34 -2.06 14.52
N ASP A 84 2.25 -1.26 13.45
CA ASP A 84 1.53 -1.58 12.21
C ASP A 84 2.46 -1.48 11.00
N TYR A 85 2.45 -2.50 10.14
CA TYR A 85 3.31 -2.62 8.98
C TYR A 85 2.52 -3.01 7.73
N ASP A 86 2.51 -2.14 6.75
CA ASP A 86 1.94 -2.31 5.41
C ASP A 86 2.99 -2.48 4.30
N ASP A 87 4.26 -2.28 4.64
CA ASP A 87 5.43 -2.42 3.76
C ASP A 87 6.62 -3.02 4.51
N ALA A 88 7.54 -3.66 3.80
CA ALA A 88 8.78 -4.23 4.35
C ALA A 88 9.85 -3.15 4.67
N ILE A 89 9.49 -2.13 5.46
CA ILE A 89 10.37 -0.99 5.77
C ILE A 89 11.69 -1.39 6.42
N PHE A 90 11.76 -2.56 7.08
CA PHE A 90 12.99 -3.10 7.64
C PHE A 90 14.08 -3.28 6.58
N HIS A 91 13.70 -3.51 5.30
CA HIS A 91 14.64 -3.61 4.20
C HIS A 91 15.27 -2.27 3.80
N ARG A 92 14.70 -1.14 4.22
CA ARG A 92 15.35 0.17 4.11
C ARG A 92 16.66 0.20 4.91
N TYR A 93 16.72 -0.56 5.99
CA TYR A 93 17.85 -0.62 6.92
C TYR A 93 18.75 -1.83 6.68
N ASP A 94 18.20 -3.06 6.67
CA ASP A 94 18.96 -4.29 6.61
C ASP A 94 19.57 -4.56 5.22
N GLN A 95 18.94 -4.03 4.15
CA GLN A 95 19.44 -4.10 2.77
C GLN A 95 20.04 -2.77 2.26
N SER A 96 20.28 -1.80 3.15
CA SER A 96 20.92 -0.55 2.76
C SER A 96 22.29 -0.80 2.11
N ARG A 97 22.58 -0.06 1.04
CA ARG A 97 23.92 -0.09 0.39
C ARG A 97 25.04 0.35 1.34
N HIS A 98 24.71 1.14 2.38
CA HIS A 98 25.69 1.65 3.35
C HIS A 98 25.86 0.69 4.52
N GLY A 99 27.10 0.13 4.70
CA GLY A 99 27.42 -0.81 5.77
C GLY A 99 27.14 -0.27 7.19
N VAL A 100 27.42 1.02 7.42
CA VAL A 100 27.13 1.69 8.70
C VAL A 100 25.64 1.65 9.03
N VAL A 101 24.75 1.90 8.04
CA VAL A 101 23.31 1.82 8.22
C VAL A 101 22.89 0.39 8.57
N ARG A 102 23.39 -0.60 7.85
CA ARG A 102 23.08 -2.01 8.14
C ARG A 102 23.52 -2.41 9.56
N THR A 103 24.68 -1.96 9.99
CA THR A 103 25.21 -2.27 11.34
C THR A 103 24.42 -1.58 12.43
N ALA A 104 24.12 -0.28 12.28
CA ALA A 104 23.47 0.52 13.32
C ALA A 104 21.94 0.35 13.35
N LEU A 105 21.31 0.13 12.21
CA LEU A 105 19.86 0.18 12.05
C LEU A 105 19.25 -1.12 11.47
N GLY A 106 20.06 -2.06 10.98
CA GLY A 106 19.57 -3.26 10.29
C GLY A 106 18.59 -4.12 11.10
N ARG A 107 18.66 -4.05 12.42
CA ARG A 107 17.74 -4.75 13.33
C ARG A 107 16.79 -3.82 14.09
N LYS A 108 16.73 -2.54 13.70
CA LYS A 108 15.93 -1.55 14.41
C LYS A 108 14.44 -1.95 14.43
N ILE A 109 13.88 -2.25 13.27
CA ILE A 109 12.45 -2.61 13.17
C ILE A 109 12.15 -3.92 13.90
N ASP A 110 13.07 -4.89 13.90
CA ASP A 110 12.92 -6.10 14.71
C ASP A 110 12.81 -5.78 16.21
N HIS A 111 13.55 -4.79 16.69
CA HIS A 111 13.45 -4.35 18.07
C HIS A 111 12.14 -3.62 18.37
N VAL A 112 11.63 -2.81 17.44
CA VAL A 112 10.31 -2.17 17.55
C VAL A 112 9.22 -3.23 17.61
N MET A 113 9.21 -4.19 16.67
CA MET A 113 8.27 -5.31 16.65
C MET A 113 8.28 -6.10 17.96
N ARG A 114 9.48 -6.42 18.46
CA ARG A 114 9.65 -7.15 19.75
C ARG A 114 9.17 -6.36 20.96
N ALA A 115 9.30 -5.04 20.93
CA ALA A 115 8.90 -4.17 22.05
C ALA A 115 7.41 -3.82 22.01
N SER A 116 6.73 -4.11 20.93
CA SER A 116 5.29 -3.91 20.78
C SER A 116 4.51 -5.03 21.46
N LYS A 117 3.39 -4.67 22.09
CA LYS A 117 2.45 -5.64 22.70
C LYS A 117 1.79 -6.50 21.62
N VAL A 118 1.44 -5.88 20.49
CA VAL A 118 0.91 -6.55 19.29
C VAL A 118 1.55 -5.94 18.06
N VAL A 119 1.83 -6.77 17.06
CA VAL A 119 2.23 -6.34 15.72
C VAL A 119 1.09 -6.62 14.76
N PHE A 120 0.56 -5.59 14.13
CA PHE A 120 -0.29 -5.71 12.96
C PHE A 120 0.59 -5.82 11.72
N ALA A 121 0.39 -6.85 10.94
CA ALA A 121 1.14 -7.13 9.73
C ALA A 121 0.17 -7.24 8.55
N GLY A 122 0.38 -6.46 7.51
CA GLY A 122 -0.52 -6.41 6.36
C GLY A 122 -0.50 -7.67 5.48
N ASN A 123 0.49 -8.57 5.67
CA ASN A 123 0.59 -9.85 4.97
C ASN A 123 1.48 -10.84 5.74
N GLU A 124 1.50 -12.10 5.27
CA GLU A 124 2.26 -13.16 5.94
C GLU A 124 3.78 -12.92 5.92
N TYR A 125 4.34 -12.32 4.86
CA TYR A 125 5.78 -12.00 4.81
C TYR A 125 6.20 -11.04 5.95
N LEU A 126 5.38 -10.03 6.23
CA LEU A 126 5.59 -9.09 7.33
C LEU A 126 5.37 -9.77 8.69
N ALA A 127 4.34 -10.63 8.80
CA ALA A 127 4.04 -11.39 10.00
C ALA A 127 5.16 -12.38 10.35
N GLU A 128 5.72 -13.07 9.37
CA GLU A 128 6.91 -13.92 9.58
C GLU A 128 8.12 -13.14 10.09
N ARG A 129 8.36 -11.93 9.56
CA ARG A 129 9.43 -11.06 10.07
C ARG A 129 9.21 -10.71 11.54
N ALA A 130 7.98 -10.33 11.91
CA ALA A 130 7.63 -9.99 13.29
C ALA A 130 7.82 -11.19 14.24
N ARG A 131 7.37 -12.38 13.85
CA ARG A 131 7.58 -13.62 14.64
C ARG A 131 9.08 -13.93 14.79
N LYS A 132 9.86 -13.83 13.71
CA LYS A 132 11.33 -14.02 13.74
C LYS A 132 12.04 -12.96 14.59
N ALA A 133 11.50 -11.74 14.65
CA ALA A 133 11.98 -10.69 15.54
C ALA A 133 11.70 -10.97 17.03
N GLY A 134 10.79 -11.89 17.33
CA GLY A 134 10.36 -12.25 18.68
C GLY A 134 9.24 -11.36 19.20
N ALA A 135 8.35 -10.89 18.35
CA ALA A 135 7.10 -10.23 18.74
C ALA A 135 6.22 -11.19 19.55
N GLU A 136 5.61 -10.70 20.64
CA GLU A 136 4.78 -11.50 21.56
C GLU A 136 3.50 -11.98 20.88
N ARG A 137 2.85 -11.05 20.16
CA ARG A 137 1.59 -11.32 19.44
C ARG A 137 1.65 -10.67 18.06
N VAL A 138 1.27 -11.42 17.03
CA VAL A 138 1.24 -10.98 15.63
C VAL A 138 -0.11 -11.28 15.04
N GLU A 139 -0.79 -10.26 14.55
CA GLU A 139 -2.09 -10.36 13.88
C GLU A 139 -1.94 -9.93 12.42
N ILE A 140 -2.52 -10.69 11.49
CA ILE A 140 -2.56 -10.28 10.09
C ILE A 140 -3.77 -9.34 9.91
N VAL A 141 -3.47 -8.08 9.67
CA VAL A 141 -4.46 -7.02 9.38
C VAL A 141 -4.18 -6.50 7.98
N PRO A 142 -4.90 -6.97 6.95
CA PRO A 142 -4.63 -6.57 5.58
C PRO A 142 -4.90 -5.08 5.38
N THR A 143 -4.25 -4.50 4.39
CA THR A 143 -4.61 -3.17 3.91
C THR A 143 -6.03 -3.22 3.36
N VAL A 144 -6.84 -2.24 3.72
CA VAL A 144 -8.27 -2.17 3.38
C VAL A 144 -8.64 -0.82 2.79
N LEU A 145 -9.80 -0.75 2.16
CA LEU A 145 -10.38 0.50 1.68
C LEU A 145 -11.87 0.60 2.02
N ASP A 146 -12.39 1.82 1.95
CA ASP A 146 -13.83 2.06 2.12
C ASP A 146 -14.59 1.73 0.81
N THR A 147 -15.34 0.65 0.83
CA THR A 147 -16.14 0.21 -0.33
C THR A 147 -17.32 1.13 -0.64
N LYS A 148 -17.61 2.12 0.21
CA LYS A 148 -18.59 3.18 -0.08
C LYS A 148 -17.98 4.31 -0.91
N VAL A 149 -16.67 4.50 -0.83
CA VAL A 149 -15.90 5.47 -1.62
C VAL A 149 -15.52 4.84 -2.97
N TYR A 150 -14.90 3.66 -2.92
CA TYR A 150 -14.55 2.90 -4.13
C TYR A 150 -15.74 2.04 -4.54
N THR A 151 -16.58 2.58 -5.41
CA THR A 151 -17.81 1.92 -5.86
C THR A 151 -17.68 1.44 -7.30
N PRO A 152 -18.31 0.31 -7.67
CA PRO A 152 -18.38 -0.12 -9.05
C PRO A 152 -19.02 0.93 -9.96
N GLY A 153 -18.69 0.88 -11.21
CA GLY A 153 -19.24 1.76 -12.25
C GLY A 153 -18.13 2.32 -13.10
N GLN A 154 -18.28 2.17 -14.38
CA GLN A 154 -17.32 2.63 -15.38
C GLN A 154 -17.66 4.05 -15.81
N ILE A 155 -16.65 4.88 -15.99
CA ILE A 155 -16.75 6.16 -16.66
C ILE A 155 -16.39 5.91 -18.12
N GLU A 156 -17.34 6.10 -19.02
CA GLU A 156 -17.11 5.93 -20.47
C GLU A 156 -16.05 6.92 -20.95
N ASN A 157 -15.09 6.39 -21.67
CA ASN A 157 -14.06 7.21 -22.30
C ASN A 157 -14.62 7.75 -23.64
N PRO A 158 -14.42 9.05 -23.96
CA PRO A 158 -15.01 9.68 -25.13
C PRO A 158 -14.66 9.02 -26.45
N ASP A 159 -13.51 8.37 -26.54
CA ASP A 159 -13.00 7.67 -27.73
C ASP A 159 -13.43 6.19 -27.82
N GLY A 160 -14.14 5.67 -26.80
CA GLY A 160 -14.60 4.28 -26.72
C GLY A 160 -13.50 3.23 -26.62
N ARG A 161 -12.23 3.64 -26.45
CA ARG A 161 -11.07 2.72 -26.37
C ARG A 161 -10.96 2.11 -24.97
N VAL A 162 -10.57 0.84 -24.91
CA VAL A 162 -10.29 0.14 -23.63
C VAL A 162 -9.02 0.67 -22.98
N ARG A 163 -9.03 0.86 -21.65
CA ARG A 163 -7.89 1.35 -20.88
C ARG A 163 -7.27 0.26 -20.02
N LEU A 164 -5.99 0.02 -20.26
CA LEU A 164 -5.09 -0.68 -19.35
C LEU A 164 -4.59 0.33 -18.32
N GLY A 165 -4.93 0.17 -17.04
CA GLY A 165 -4.69 1.18 -16.03
C GLY A 165 -3.62 0.81 -15.02
N TRP A 166 -2.77 1.79 -14.68
CA TRP A 166 -1.84 1.71 -13.57
C TRP A 166 -1.90 3.00 -12.73
N VAL A 167 -1.91 2.85 -11.40
CA VAL A 167 -1.89 3.97 -10.43
C VAL A 167 -0.67 3.84 -9.53
N GLY A 168 0.05 4.94 -9.27
CA GLY A 168 1.16 4.91 -8.32
C GLY A 168 2.03 6.15 -8.38
N THR A 169 3.14 6.15 -7.64
CA THR A 169 4.09 7.26 -7.60
C THR A 169 5.10 7.16 -8.74
N PRO A 170 5.76 8.29 -9.14
CA PRO A 170 6.82 8.27 -10.14
C PRO A 170 7.95 7.28 -9.80
N GLU A 171 8.29 7.15 -8.52
CA GLU A 171 9.31 6.19 -8.05
C GLU A 171 8.88 4.74 -8.29
N THR A 172 7.63 4.39 -7.98
CA THR A 172 7.14 3.01 -8.19
C THR A 172 6.95 2.69 -9.67
N TRP A 173 6.59 3.68 -10.49
CA TRP A 173 6.58 3.52 -11.94
C TRP A 173 7.98 3.21 -12.46
N SER A 174 8.96 4.04 -12.14
CA SER A 174 10.34 3.88 -12.61
C SER A 174 10.99 2.60 -12.11
N SER A 175 10.70 2.19 -10.87
CA SER A 175 11.34 1.03 -10.24
C SER A 175 10.73 -0.31 -10.65
N PHE A 176 9.43 -0.36 -10.98
CA PHE A 176 8.71 -1.63 -11.15
C PHE A 176 7.91 -1.73 -12.42
N ALA A 177 7.14 -0.69 -12.80
CA ALA A 177 6.17 -0.80 -13.89
C ALA A 177 6.76 -0.46 -15.27
N SER A 178 7.71 0.47 -15.35
CA SER A 178 8.26 0.96 -16.60
C SER A 178 8.96 -0.10 -17.44
N GLN A 179 9.47 -1.17 -16.84
CA GLN A 179 10.06 -2.30 -17.56
C GLN A 179 9.07 -3.07 -18.43
N TYR A 180 7.77 -2.95 -18.14
CA TYR A 180 6.69 -3.55 -18.93
C TYR A 180 6.14 -2.61 -20.01
N ALA A 181 6.64 -1.36 -20.07
CA ALA A 181 6.08 -0.33 -20.92
C ALA A 181 6.08 -0.69 -22.42
N ASP A 182 7.19 -1.26 -22.92
CA ASP A 182 7.30 -1.63 -24.33
C ASP A 182 6.28 -2.76 -24.67
N MET A 183 6.17 -3.78 -23.81
CA MET A 183 5.20 -4.85 -23.96
C MET A 183 3.75 -4.34 -23.90
N LEU A 184 3.44 -3.44 -22.95
CA LEU A 184 2.12 -2.83 -22.82
C LEU A 184 1.78 -1.97 -24.05
N SER A 185 2.75 -1.22 -24.57
CA SER A 185 2.60 -0.43 -25.79
C SER A 185 2.26 -1.29 -27.00
N ASP A 186 2.99 -2.41 -27.17
CA ASP A 186 2.76 -3.35 -28.26
C ASP A 186 1.33 -3.92 -28.22
N GLU A 187 0.90 -4.45 -27.05
CA GLU A 187 -0.41 -5.06 -26.91
C GLU A 187 -1.56 -4.05 -27.03
N ALA A 188 -1.39 -2.87 -26.43
CA ALA A 188 -2.38 -1.79 -26.54
C ALA A 188 -2.53 -1.34 -28.00
N SER A 189 -1.42 -1.15 -28.71
CA SER A 189 -1.44 -0.72 -30.12
C SER A 189 -2.09 -1.75 -31.05
N LYS A 190 -1.80 -3.05 -30.86
CA LYS A 190 -2.39 -4.13 -31.66
C LYS A 190 -3.91 -4.17 -31.56
N LEU A 191 -4.46 -3.89 -30.39
CA LEU A 191 -5.89 -4.04 -30.09
C LEU A 191 -6.61 -2.70 -29.93
N GLY A 192 -5.96 -1.58 -30.28
CA GLY A 192 -6.54 -0.24 -30.25
C GLY A 192 -6.87 0.25 -28.84
N ALA A 193 -6.17 -0.27 -27.81
CA ALA A 193 -6.33 0.13 -26.42
C ALA A 193 -5.42 1.31 -26.04
N VAL A 194 -5.54 1.82 -24.83
CA VAL A 194 -4.73 2.91 -24.26
C VAL A 194 -4.15 2.45 -22.92
N CYS A 195 -2.90 2.80 -22.65
CA CYS A 195 -2.27 2.61 -21.35
C CYS A 195 -2.45 3.88 -20.50
N ARG A 196 -3.35 3.87 -19.54
CA ARG A 196 -3.59 4.99 -18.61
C ARG A 196 -2.71 4.87 -17.38
N ILE A 197 -1.82 5.83 -17.19
CA ILE A 197 -0.85 5.89 -16.08
C ILE A 197 -1.20 7.09 -15.18
N VAL A 198 -1.55 6.81 -13.93
CA VAL A 198 -1.97 7.84 -12.97
C VAL A 198 -0.91 8.03 -11.90
N GLY A 199 -0.47 9.26 -11.67
CA GLY A 199 0.47 9.64 -10.62
C GLY A 199 1.95 9.43 -10.96
N ALA A 200 2.28 9.11 -12.23
CA ALA A 200 3.65 9.13 -12.73
C ALA A 200 3.80 10.24 -13.77
N GLU A 201 4.88 11.01 -13.69
CA GLU A 201 5.19 12.01 -14.69
C GLU A 201 5.43 11.38 -16.04
N ALA A 202 4.94 12.04 -17.11
CA ALA A 202 5.16 11.60 -18.47
C ALA A 202 6.66 11.52 -18.77
N VAL A 203 7.12 10.36 -19.20
CA VAL A 203 8.46 10.18 -19.72
C VAL A 203 8.37 10.44 -21.22
N LEU A 204 9.09 11.43 -21.72
CA LEU A 204 9.04 11.94 -23.11
C LEU A 204 9.14 10.86 -24.21
N ARG A 205 9.69 9.70 -23.89
CA ARG A 205 9.77 8.55 -24.83
C ARG A 205 8.47 7.77 -25.00
N PHE A 206 7.48 8.00 -24.13
CA PHE A 206 6.18 7.30 -24.20
C PHE A 206 5.14 8.27 -24.78
N GLU A 207 4.86 8.08 -26.06
CA GLU A 207 3.77 8.72 -26.80
C GLU A 207 2.56 7.75 -26.83
N GLU A 208 1.63 7.93 -27.77
CA GLU A 208 0.59 6.93 -27.99
C GLU A 208 1.18 5.49 -28.00
N PRO A 209 0.58 4.50 -27.33
CA PRO A 209 -0.76 4.53 -26.71
C PRO A 209 -0.80 4.92 -25.22
N PHE A 210 0.16 5.69 -24.69
CA PHE A 210 0.14 6.09 -23.28
C PHE A 210 -0.59 7.41 -23.06
N GLU A 211 -1.42 7.47 -22.01
CA GLU A 211 -1.93 8.72 -21.44
C GLU A 211 -1.52 8.82 -19.97
N PHE A 212 -0.99 9.97 -19.57
CA PHE A 212 -0.54 10.25 -18.21
C PHE A 212 -1.48 11.23 -17.54
N LEU A 213 -1.99 10.86 -16.36
CA LEU A 213 -2.86 11.71 -15.56
C LEU A 213 -2.19 12.02 -14.22
N PRO A 214 -2.31 13.27 -13.74
CA PRO A 214 -1.88 13.59 -12.38
C PRO A 214 -2.72 12.82 -11.36
N TRP A 215 -2.12 12.51 -10.23
CA TRP A 215 -2.83 11.90 -9.11
C TRP A 215 -3.25 12.96 -8.09
N SER A 216 -4.46 12.85 -7.59
CA SER A 216 -4.89 13.50 -6.36
C SER A 216 -5.89 12.60 -5.65
N GLU A 217 -6.05 12.78 -4.33
CA GLU A 217 -7.01 12.00 -3.53
C GLU A 217 -8.45 12.17 -4.05
N GLU A 218 -8.80 13.39 -4.51
CA GLU A 218 -10.15 13.68 -5.03
C GLU A 218 -10.42 13.03 -6.39
N THR A 219 -9.41 12.86 -7.22
CA THR A 219 -9.55 12.36 -8.60
C THR A 219 -9.25 10.88 -8.76
N GLU A 220 -8.63 10.23 -7.77
CA GLU A 220 -8.14 8.85 -7.87
C GLU A 220 -9.26 7.87 -8.25
N VAL A 221 -10.39 7.90 -7.55
CA VAL A 221 -11.51 6.97 -7.81
C VAL A 221 -12.07 7.18 -9.21
N ALA A 222 -12.22 8.42 -9.67
CA ALA A 222 -12.69 8.72 -11.01
C ALA A 222 -11.70 8.25 -12.08
N ALA A 223 -10.39 8.44 -11.84
CA ALA A 223 -9.34 7.97 -12.73
C ALA A 223 -9.35 6.45 -12.86
N ILE A 224 -9.53 5.72 -11.76
CA ILE A 224 -9.64 4.25 -11.74
C ILE A 224 -10.91 3.79 -12.48
N LYS A 225 -12.06 4.43 -12.26
CA LYS A 225 -13.32 4.11 -12.95
C LYS A 225 -13.26 4.37 -14.47
N GLY A 226 -12.34 5.20 -14.92
CA GLY A 226 -12.07 5.38 -16.34
C GLY A 226 -11.12 4.32 -16.95
N MET A 227 -10.72 3.30 -16.19
CA MET A 227 -9.96 2.13 -16.64
C MET A 227 -10.88 0.94 -16.87
N ASP A 228 -10.42 -0.04 -17.62
CA ASP A 228 -11.12 -1.30 -17.90
C ASP A 228 -10.41 -2.49 -17.27
N ILE A 229 -9.09 -2.43 -17.10
CA ILE A 229 -8.24 -3.49 -16.59
C ILE A 229 -7.19 -2.85 -15.70
N GLY A 230 -7.06 -3.29 -14.44
CA GLY A 230 -6.04 -2.82 -13.52
C GLY A 230 -4.75 -3.64 -13.62
N LEU A 231 -3.60 -2.97 -13.64
CA LEU A 231 -2.29 -3.62 -13.78
C LEU A 231 -1.45 -3.45 -12.50
N MET A 232 -0.85 -4.55 -12.04
CA MET A 232 0.09 -4.53 -10.91
C MET A 232 1.34 -5.37 -11.19
N PRO A 233 2.22 -4.93 -12.11
CA PRO A 233 3.49 -5.57 -12.36
C PRO A 233 4.46 -5.31 -11.22
N LEU A 234 5.08 -6.36 -10.69
CA LEU A 234 6.08 -6.29 -9.62
C LEU A 234 7.20 -7.31 -9.89
N PRO A 235 8.47 -6.92 -9.76
CA PRO A 235 9.56 -7.89 -9.69
C PRO A 235 9.49 -8.65 -8.35
N ASP A 236 9.91 -9.91 -8.33
CA ASP A 236 9.98 -10.68 -7.09
C ASP A 236 11.26 -10.34 -6.30
N THR A 237 11.13 -9.43 -5.35
CA THR A 237 12.21 -9.00 -4.46
C THR A 237 11.75 -9.04 -3.00
N PRO A 238 12.67 -9.08 -2.03
CA PRO A 238 12.29 -9.01 -0.62
C PRO A 238 11.41 -7.79 -0.29
N TRP A 239 11.68 -6.63 -0.91
CA TRP A 239 10.87 -5.43 -0.72
C TRP A 239 9.44 -5.60 -1.23
N THR A 240 9.29 -6.10 -2.46
CA THR A 240 7.97 -6.23 -3.11
C THR A 240 7.12 -7.35 -2.53
N ARG A 241 7.73 -8.39 -1.94
CA ARG A 241 7.03 -9.43 -1.16
C ARG A 241 6.32 -8.85 0.08
N GLY A 242 6.83 -7.74 0.63
CA GLY A 242 6.20 -7.05 1.76
C GLY A 242 5.05 -6.12 1.39
N LYS A 243 4.76 -5.91 0.09
CA LYS A 243 3.64 -5.07 -0.32
C LYS A 243 2.29 -5.72 -0.04
N CYS A 244 1.30 -4.89 0.33
CA CYS A 244 -0.02 -5.37 0.75
C CYS A 244 -1.10 -5.28 -0.33
N GLY A 245 -0.72 -5.13 -1.60
CA GLY A 245 -1.63 -5.26 -2.73
C GLY A 245 -2.69 -4.14 -2.88
N TYR A 246 -2.47 -2.96 -2.29
CA TYR A 246 -3.46 -1.88 -2.24
C TYR A 246 -4.06 -1.53 -3.60
N LYS A 247 -3.24 -1.43 -4.66
CA LYS A 247 -3.73 -1.17 -6.02
C LYS A 247 -4.74 -2.21 -6.50
N LEU A 248 -4.49 -3.49 -6.23
CA LEU A 248 -5.40 -4.57 -6.63
C LEU A 248 -6.77 -4.42 -5.99
N ILE A 249 -6.79 -4.12 -4.68
CA ILE A 249 -8.07 -3.93 -3.99
C ILE A 249 -8.77 -2.65 -4.43
N GLN A 250 -8.06 -1.59 -4.84
CA GLN A 250 -8.65 -0.38 -5.43
C GLN A 250 -9.33 -0.69 -6.78
N TYR A 251 -8.63 -1.38 -7.69
CA TYR A 251 -9.19 -1.78 -8.99
C TYR A 251 -10.40 -2.69 -8.82
N MET A 252 -10.26 -3.75 -8.03
CA MET A 252 -11.33 -4.71 -7.76
C MET A 252 -12.53 -4.05 -7.06
N ALA A 253 -12.30 -3.10 -6.14
CA ALA A 253 -13.37 -2.35 -5.49
C ALA A 253 -14.19 -1.53 -6.49
N CYS A 254 -13.56 -1.01 -7.54
CA CYS A 254 -14.23 -0.33 -8.65
C CYS A 254 -14.84 -1.29 -9.67
N GLY A 255 -14.72 -2.60 -9.48
CA GLY A 255 -15.29 -3.62 -10.37
C GLY A 255 -14.43 -3.92 -11.59
N LEU A 256 -13.12 -3.66 -11.52
CA LEU A 256 -12.18 -3.96 -12.61
C LEU A 256 -11.53 -5.32 -12.40
N PRO A 257 -11.36 -6.13 -13.48
CA PRO A 257 -10.45 -7.26 -13.47
C PRO A 257 -9.00 -6.78 -13.39
N VAL A 258 -8.11 -7.63 -12.92
CA VAL A 258 -6.70 -7.26 -12.75
C VAL A 258 -5.76 -8.25 -13.44
N VAL A 259 -4.58 -7.75 -13.85
CA VAL A 259 -3.42 -8.58 -14.20
C VAL A 259 -2.29 -8.19 -13.27
N ALA A 260 -1.72 -9.17 -12.58
CA ALA A 260 -0.72 -8.94 -11.54
C ALA A 260 0.42 -9.96 -11.57
N SER A 261 1.62 -9.54 -11.20
CA SER A 261 2.71 -10.48 -10.92
C SER A 261 2.39 -11.33 -9.68
N PRO A 262 2.72 -12.65 -9.68
CA PRO A 262 2.43 -13.56 -8.56
C PRO A 262 3.42 -13.36 -7.40
N VAL A 263 3.54 -12.13 -6.88
CA VAL A 263 4.48 -11.72 -5.85
C VAL A 263 3.76 -11.42 -4.52
N GLY A 264 4.23 -12.00 -3.43
CA GLY A 264 3.70 -11.76 -2.09
C GLY A 264 2.19 -12.00 -2.02
N VAL A 265 1.47 -11.07 -1.41
CA VAL A 265 0.01 -11.12 -1.20
C VAL A 265 -0.82 -11.08 -2.49
N ASN A 266 -0.23 -10.71 -3.63
CA ASN A 266 -0.97 -10.74 -4.90
C ASN A 266 -1.55 -12.13 -5.20
N LYS A 267 -0.85 -13.20 -4.78
CA LYS A 267 -1.33 -14.61 -4.91
C LYS A 267 -2.57 -14.93 -4.09
N GLU A 268 -2.83 -14.15 -3.04
CA GLU A 268 -3.99 -14.33 -2.15
C GLU A 268 -5.18 -13.47 -2.61
N ILE A 269 -4.87 -12.25 -3.12
CA ILE A 269 -5.87 -11.31 -3.61
C ILE A 269 -6.42 -11.78 -4.96
N VAL A 270 -5.53 -12.17 -5.88
CA VAL A 270 -5.91 -12.58 -7.24
C VAL A 270 -6.11 -14.09 -7.29
N GLU A 271 -7.34 -14.49 -7.52
CA GLU A 271 -7.73 -15.85 -7.87
C GLU A 271 -7.70 -15.96 -9.40
N HIS A 272 -6.64 -16.63 -9.93
CA HIS A 272 -6.35 -16.72 -11.35
C HIS A 272 -7.53 -17.30 -12.14
N GLY A 273 -7.98 -16.58 -13.17
CA GLY A 273 -9.13 -16.95 -14.00
C GLY A 273 -10.51 -16.63 -13.40
N VAL A 274 -10.58 -16.13 -12.16
CA VAL A 274 -11.83 -15.80 -11.46
C VAL A 274 -12.04 -14.29 -11.33
N ASN A 275 -11.08 -13.58 -10.73
CA ASN A 275 -11.17 -12.13 -10.53
C ASN A 275 -10.05 -11.36 -11.23
N GLY A 276 -9.17 -12.07 -11.94
CA GLY A 276 -8.05 -11.53 -12.69
C GLY A 276 -7.09 -12.64 -13.13
N PHE A 277 -5.93 -12.23 -13.59
CA PHE A 277 -4.87 -13.14 -13.98
C PHE A 277 -3.58 -12.86 -13.18
N LEU A 278 -2.90 -13.93 -12.76
CA LEU A 278 -1.53 -13.90 -12.33
C LEU A 278 -0.63 -14.22 -13.52
N ALA A 279 0.35 -13.37 -13.79
CA ALA A 279 1.29 -13.50 -14.91
C ALA A 279 2.72 -13.24 -14.44
N GLU A 280 3.63 -14.16 -14.78
CA GLU A 280 5.05 -14.10 -14.41
C GLU A 280 5.92 -13.80 -15.64
N SER A 281 5.72 -14.52 -16.74
CA SER A 281 6.44 -14.29 -17.99
C SER A 281 5.76 -13.27 -18.89
N ASP A 282 6.53 -12.72 -19.84
CA ASP A 282 6.01 -11.79 -20.85
C ASP A 282 4.87 -12.43 -21.66
N GLU A 283 4.98 -13.72 -21.98
CA GLU A 283 3.94 -14.46 -22.71
C GLU A 283 2.65 -14.54 -21.92
N GLU A 284 2.74 -14.80 -20.61
CA GLU A 284 1.57 -14.84 -19.72
C GLU A 284 0.93 -13.47 -19.59
N TRP A 285 1.74 -12.39 -19.48
CA TRP A 285 1.24 -11.01 -19.45
C TRP A 285 0.52 -10.67 -20.75
N ARG A 286 1.12 -10.95 -21.92
CA ARG A 286 0.49 -10.73 -23.24
C ARG A 286 -0.81 -11.49 -23.36
N SER A 287 -0.82 -12.79 -23.06
CA SER A 287 -2.01 -13.63 -23.12
C SER A 287 -3.16 -13.14 -22.22
N ALA A 288 -2.83 -12.75 -20.97
CA ALA A 288 -3.81 -12.22 -20.02
C ALA A 288 -4.43 -10.90 -20.51
N ILE A 289 -3.59 -9.97 -21.00
CA ILE A 289 -4.02 -8.68 -21.54
C ILE A 289 -4.89 -8.89 -22.79
N GLU A 290 -4.43 -9.68 -23.76
CA GLU A 290 -5.18 -9.98 -25.00
C GLU A 290 -6.54 -10.59 -24.69
N THR A 291 -6.59 -11.56 -23.77
CA THR A 291 -7.82 -12.20 -23.31
C THR A 291 -8.80 -11.17 -22.74
N LEU A 292 -8.35 -10.30 -21.87
CA LEU A 292 -9.19 -9.27 -21.25
C LEU A 292 -9.57 -8.15 -22.23
N LEU A 293 -8.70 -7.77 -23.15
CA LEU A 293 -9.03 -6.77 -24.18
C LEU A 293 -10.11 -7.27 -25.13
N SER A 294 -10.07 -8.57 -25.46
CA SER A 294 -10.97 -9.17 -26.45
C SER A 294 -12.36 -9.53 -25.91
N ASP A 295 -12.53 -9.74 -24.60
CA ASP A 295 -13.78 -10.23 -23.99
C ASP A 295 -14.31 -9.26 -22.91
N ALA A 296 -15.25 -8.40 -23.30
CA ALA A 296 -15.91 -7.46 -22.38
C ALA A 296 -16.79 -8.17 -21.32
N ASP A 297 -17.39 -9.31 -21.67
CA ASP A 297 -18.20 -10.10 -20.72
C ASP A 297 -17.31 -10.73 -19.65
N LEU A 298 -16.13 -11.21 -20.03
CA LEU A 298 -15.15 -11.72 -19.09
C LEU A 298 -14.69 -10.61 -18.14
N ARG A 299 -14.37 -9.41 -18.67
CA ARG A 299 -14.02 -8.27 -17.82
C ARG A 299 -15.10 -7.98 -16.77
N ARG A 300 -16.37 -7.97 -17.17
CA ARG A 300 -17.48 -7.74 -16.23
C ARG A 300 -17.61 -8.84 -15.18
N ARG A 301 -17.52 -10.10 -15.58
CA ARG A 301 -17.60 -11.25 -14.64
C ARG A 301 -16.45 -11.23 -13.63
N MET A 302 -15.21 -11.05 -14.10
CA MET A 302 -14.03 -10.99 -13.24
C MET A 302 -14.06 -9.77 -12.32
N GLY A 303 -14.46 -8.60 -12.84
CA GLY A 303 -14.61 -7.38 -12.05
C GLY A 303 -15.64 -7.55 -10.93
N ALA A 304 -16.78 -8.18 -11.21
CA ALA A 304 -17.79 -8.47 -10.19
C ALA A 304 -17.26 -9.46 -9.12
N ALA A 305 -16.50 -10.48 -9.52
CA ALA A 305 -15.87 -11.42 -8.58
C ALA A 305 -14.79 -10.71 -7.73
N GLY A 306 -13.99 -9.83 -8.33
CA GLY A 306 -13.02 -9.01 -7.64
C GLY A 306 -13.68 -8.08 -6.61
N ARG A 307 -14.75 -7.39 -6.98
CA ARG A 307 -15.54 -6.56 -6.07
C ARG A 307 -16.03 -7.34 -4.86
N LYS A 308 -16.61 -8.51 -5.08
CA LYS A 308 -17.08 -9.38 -4.01
C LYS A 308 -15.93 -9.79 -3.07
N LYS A 309 -14.78 -10.16 -3.60
CA LYS A 309 -13.58 -10.49 -2.82
C LYS A 309 -13.17 -9.35 -1.90
N VAL A 310 -13.19 -8.10 -2.42
CA VAL A 310 -12.84 -6.92 -1.64
C VAL A 310 -13.88 -6.65 -0.55
N GLU A 311 -15.16 -6.71 -0.85
CA GLU A 311 -16.22 -6.54 0.14
C GLU A 311 -16.13 -7.54 1.29
N ASP A 312 -15.87 -8.80 0.97
CA ASP A 312 -15.82 -9.89 1.95
C ASP A 312 -14.53 -9.88 2.80
N SER A 313 -13.38 -9.44 2.23
CA SER A 313 -12.07 -9.68 2.85
C SER A 313 -11.16 -8.46 3.00
N TYR A 314 -11.38 -7.38 2.24
CA TYR A 314 -10.49 -6.21 2.20
C TYR A 314 -11.22 -4.89 2.40
N SER A 315 -12.44 -4.93 2.94
CA SER A 315 -13.23 -3.72 3.17
C SER A 315 -13.03 -3.20 4.59
N LEU A 316 -13.04 -1.87 4.71
CA LEU A 316 -13.04 -1.16 5.98
C LEU A 316 -14.28 -1.53 6.83
N GLN A 317 -15.40 -1.86 6.18
CA GLN A 317 -16.64 -2.28 6.84
C GLN A 317 -16.47 -3.59 7.61
N VAL A 318 -15.63 -4.50 7.11
CA VAL A 318 -15.30 -5.77 7.76
C VAL A 318 -14.21 -5.59 8.82
N TRP A 319 -13.15 -4.87 8.47
CA TRP A 319 -11.97 -4.75 9.32
C TRP A 319 -12.04 -3.63 10.36
N GLY A 320 -12.80 -2.59 10.12
CA GLY A 320 -12.98 -1.48 11.08
C GLY A 320 -13.41 -1.95 12.47
N PRO A 321 -14.52 -2.70 12.59
CA PRO A 321 -14.95 -3.27 13.87
C PRO A 321 -13.95 -4.24 14.48
N ARG A 322 -13.31 -5.09 13.65
CA ARG A 322 -12.31 -6.08 14.12
C ARG A 322 -11.09 -5.41 14.72
N VAL A 323 -10.53 -4.41 14.03
CA VAL A 323 -9.39 -3.64 14.52
C VAL A 323 -9.74 -2.89 15.81
N ALA A 324 -10.91 -2.26 15.87
CA ALA A 324 -11.37 -1.60 17.09
C ALA A 324 -11.49 -2.57 18.26
N GLN A 325 -12.01 -3.78 18.03
CA GLN A 325 -12.09 -4.82 19.05
C GLN A 325 -10.70 -5.30 19.52
N MET A 326 -9.77 -5.54 18.58
CA MET A 326 -8.41 -5.96 18.93
C MET A 326 -7.68 -4.87 19.76
N LEU A 327 -7.82 -3.61 19.37
CA LEU A 327 -7.22 -2.49 20.13
C LEU A 327 -7.85 -2.36 21.52
N ARG A 328 -9.17 -2.59 21.67
CA ARG A 328 -9.83 -2.59 22.97
C ARG A 328 -9.27 -3.69 23.87
N GLN A 329 -9.13 -4.91 23.35
CA GLN A 329 -8.53 -6.01 24.10
C GLN A 329 -7.12 -5.67 24.60
N VAL A 330 -6.30 -5.02 23.76
CA VAL A 330 -4.94 -4.61 24.12
C VAL A 330 -4.93 -3.50 25.17
N ALA A 331 -5.89 -2.58 25.13
CA ALA A 331 -5.99 -1.49 26.10
C ALA A 331 -6.48 -1.98 27.48
N ASP A 332 -7.25 -3.06 27.52
CA ASP A 332 -7.82 -3.64 28.75
C ASP A 332 -6.85 -4.64 29.42
N GLU A 333 -5.74 -5.08 28.76
CA GLU A 333 -4.67 -5.95 29.30
C GLU A 333 -3.65 -5.17 30.16
#